data_82a3ba195e1a70781b9133650c3d5421
#
_entry.id   82a3ba195e1a70781b9133650c3d5421
#
_cell.length_a   1.000
_cell.length_b   1.000
_cell.length_c   1.000
_cell.angle_alpha   90.00
_cell.angle_beta   90.00
_cell.angle_gamma   90.00
#
_symmetry.space_group_name_H-M   'P 1'
#
loop_
_entity.id
_entity.type
_entity.pdbx_description
1 polymer ?
#
loop_
_entity_poly.entity_id
_entity_poly.type
_entity_poly.pdbx_seq_one_letter_code
_entity_poly.pdbx_strand_id
1 'polypeptide(L)'
;MAERKVRVRFAPSPTGALHIGGVRTALYNYLFARQHGGDLVFRIEDTDSHRFVPGAEEYIIESFRWLGIKFDEGVSFGGNYGPYRQSERRDIYKKYVKQLLDAGSAYIAFDTPEELDAKRSEIQNFQYDAHTRLQMRNSLTLSKEEVNRLIEDGAQYVVRFMIEPGIDVHVNDLIRGDVRIKSDVIDDKVLYKSADELPTYHLANIVDDHLMEITHVIRGEEWLPSAPLHVLLYRSFGWEDTMPQFAHLPLLLKPEGKGKLSKRDGDRLGFPVFPLEWHDPKSGEISSGYRESGYFPEAVVNFLALLGWNPGTEQEMFSLDELVDAFDISRCSKAGAKFDYQKG
;
A
#
# COMPACT_ATOMS: atom_id res chain seq x y z
N MET A 1 -9.66 17.84 21.57
CA MET A 1 -10.43 17.01 20.62
C MET A 1 -10.63 15.62 21.21
N ALA A 2 -11.81 15.05 20.98
CA ALA A 2 -12.03 13.67 21.40
C ALA A 2 -11.05 12.75 20.67
N GLU A 3 -10.44 11.84 21.41
CA GLU A 3 -9.53 10.85 20.85
C GLU A 3 -10.32 9.89 19.95
N ARG A 4 -9.85 9.71 18.70
CA ARG A 4 -10.50 8.80 17.77
C ARG A 4 -10.15 7.34 18.11
N LYS A 5 -11.13 6.45 17.94
CA LYS A 5 -10.87 5.01 18.04
C LYS A 5 -9.74 4.64 17.06
N VAL A 6 -8.79 3.84 17.53
CA VAL A 6 -7.72 3.33 16.67
C VAL A 6 -8.32 2.47 15.57
N ARG A 7 -7.99 2.78 14.33
CA ARG A 7 -8.40 2.02 13.16
C ARG A 7 -7.22 1.85 12.23
N VAL A 8 -6.93 0.63 11.89
CA VAL A 8 -5.84 0.25 10.99
C VAL A 8 -6.41 -0.64 9.88
N ARG A 9 -5.62 -0.87 8.84
CA ARG A 9 -6.08 -1.69 7.72
C ARG A 9 -4.98 -2.59 7.19
N PHE A 10 -5.41 -3.72 6.63
CA PHE A 10 -4.63 -4.52 5.71
C PHE A 10 -5.32 -4.43 4.35
N ALA A 11 -4.58 -3.96 3.34
CA ALA A 11 -5.14 -3.59 2.04
C ALA A 11 -4.33 -4.19 0.89
N PRO A 12 -4.41 -5.53 0.71
CA PRO A 12 -3.65 -6.20 -0.33
C PRO A 12 -4.29 -6.08 -1.71
N SER A 13 -3.46 -6.25 -2.75
CA SER A 13 -3.93 -6.45 -4.12
C SER A 13 -4.12 -7.95 -4.35
N PRO A 14 -5.22 -8.39 -5.00
CA PRO A 14 -5.51 -9.82 -5.20
C PRO A 14 -4.76 -10.37 -6.42
N THR A 15 -3.43 -10.39 -6.35
CA THR A 15 -2.54 -10.73 -7.48
C THR A 15 -1.99 -12.15 -7.43
N GLY A 16 -2.44 -12.97 -6.49
CA GLY A 16 -2.00 -14.34 -6.31
C GLY A 16 -1.89 -14.72 -4.85
N ALA A 17 -1.01 -15.66 -4.55
CA ALA A 17 -0.75 -16.07 -3.18
C ALA A 17 -0.17 -14.91 -2.37
N LEU A 18 -0.57 -14.84 -1.10
CA LEU A 18 -0.08 -13.80 -0.20
C LEU A 18 1.30 -14.20 0.35
N HIS A 19 2.32 -13.41 0.03
CA HIS A 19 3.66 -13.59 0.57
C HIS A 19 3.66 -13.39 2.09
N ILE A 20 4.52 -14.11 2.80
CA ILE A 20 4.61 -14.00 4.27
C ILE A 20 4.98 -12.58 4.74
N GLY A 21 5.62 -11.78 3.89
CA GLY A 21 5.84 -10.35 4.17
C GLY A 21 4.53 -9.58 4.34
N GLY A 22 3.54 -9.87 3.49
CA GLY A 22 2.20 -9.32 3.63
C GLY A 22 1.48 -9.85 4.86
N VAL A 23 1.66 -11.13 5.18
CA VAL A 23 1.11 -11.73 6.41
C VAL A 23 1.64 -11.01 7.63
N ARG A 24 2.95 -10.75 7.68
CA ARG A 24 3.56 -10.02 8.80
C ARG A 24 2.99 -8.60 8.92
N THR A 25 2.81 -7.91 7.80
CA THR A 25 2.18 -6.58 7.80
C THR A 25 0.79 -6.63 8.41
N ALA A 26 -0.02 -7.59 8.01
CA ALA A 26 -1.37 -7.78 8.58
C ALA A 26 -1.29 -8.12 10.06
N LEU A 27 -0.36 -8.97 10.46
CA LEU A 27 -0.14 -9.33 11.86
C LEU A 27 0.17 -8.09 12.72
N TYR A 28 1.07 -7.23 12.27
CA TYR A 28 1.43 -6.02 13.03
C TYR A 28 0.26 -5.05 13.15
N ASN A 29 -0.55 -4.92 12.08
CA ASN A 29 -1.78 -4.15 12.16
C ASN A 29 -2.76 -4.76 13.17
N TYR A 30 -2.92 -6.07 13.16
CA TYR A 30 -3.77 -6.78 14.10
C TYR A 30 -3.31 -6.56 15.55
N LEU A 31 -2.02 -6.75 15.82
CA LEU A 31 -1.47 -6.57 17.17
C LEU A 31 -1.68 -5.15 17.68
N PHE A 32 -1.44 -4.16 16.82
CA PHE A 32 -1.64 -2.76 17.16
C PHE A 32 -3.11 -2.47 17.45
N ALA A 33 -4.02 -2.94 16.60
CA ALA A 33 -5.46 -2.72 16.79
C ALA A 33 -5.95 -3.36 18.10
N ARG A 34 -5.59 -4.61 18.35
CA ARG A 34 -6.06 -5.34 19.55
C ARG A 34 -5.52 -4.71 20.82
N GLN A 35 -4.26 -4.30 20.82
CA GLN A 35 -3.65 -3.66 21.98
C GLN A 35 -4.36 -2.35 22.35
N HIS A 36 -4.83 -1.61 21.36
CA HIS A 36 -5.47 -0.31 21.55
C HIS A 36 -7.01 -0.37 21.55
N GLY A 37 -7.59 -1.56 21.56
CA GLY A 37 -9.05 -1.72 21.51
C GLY A 37 -9.68 -1.20 20.22
N GLY A 38 -8.94 -1.22 19.14
CA GLY A 38 -9.33 -0.66 17.83
C GLY A 38 -9.80 -1.69 16.83
N ASP A 39 -10.03 -1.23 15.61
CA ASP A 39 -10.52 -2.05 14.50
C ASP A 39 -9.44 -2.33 13.46
N LEU A 40 -9.45 -3.56 12.95
CA LEU A 40 -8.66 -3.96 11.79
C LEU A 40 -9.59 -4.12 10.57
N VAL A 41 -9.37 -3.30 9.55
CA VAL A 41 -10.17 -3.28 8.32
C VAL A 41 -9.46 -4.10 7.23
N PHE A 42 -10.22 -4.92 6.51
CA PHE A 42 -9.73 -5.67 5.35
C PHE A 42 -10.27 -5.04 4.07
N ARG A 43 -9.38 -4.43 3.29
CA ARG A 43 -9.70 -3.75 2.03
C ARG A 43 -8.96 -4.42 0.89
N ILE A 44 -9.65 -4.67 -0.23
CA ILE A 44 -9.05 -5.23 -1.44
C ILE A 44 -8.73 -4.11 -2.41
N GLU A 45 -7.44 -4.00 -2.79
CA GLU A 45 -6.95 -2.99 -3.73
C GLU A 45 -6.83 -3.59 -5.12
N ASP A 46 -7.97 -3.71 -5.80
CA ASP A 46 -8.14 -4.36 -7.09
C ASP A 46 -8.37 -3.36 -8.24
N THR A 47 -7.64 -2.24 -8.21
CA THR A 47 -7.74 -1.22 -9.27
C THR A 47 -7.01 -1.62 -10.56
N ASP A 48 -6.11 -2.58 -10.52
CA ASP A 48 -5.39 -3.08 -11.69
C ASP A 48 -5.98 -4.43 -12.13
N SER A 49 -6.90 -4.38 -13.10
CA SER A 49 -7.57 -5.59 -13.62
C SER A 49 -6.61 -6.56 -14.32
N HIS A 50 -5.49 -6.06 -14.85
CA HIS A 50 -4.49 -6.91 -15.53
C HIS A 50 -3.74 -7.82 -14.56
N ARG A 51 -3.66 -7.44 -13.29
CA ARG A 51 -2.97 -8.20 -12.25
C ARG A 51 -3.92 -9.06 -11.41
N PHE A 52 -5.21 -9.01 -11.69
CA PHE A 52 -6.19 -9.83 -10.98
C PHE A 52 -5.95 -11.31 -11.22
N VAL A 53 -5.97 -12.10 -10.14
CA VAL A 53 -5.84 -13.56 -10.21
C VAL A 53 -7.03 -14.20 -9.51
N PRO A 54 -7.81 -15.05 -10.21
CA PRO A 54 -8.93 -15.76 -9.60
C PRO A 54 -8.47 -16.61 -8.43
N GLY A 55 -9.25 -16.59 -7.34
CA GLY A 55 -8.96 -17.36 -6.13
C GLY A 55 -8.03 -16.67 -5.14
N ALA A 56 -7.40 -15.55 -5.53
CA ALA A 56 -6.45 -14.85 -4.65
C ALA A 56 -7.14 -14.28 -3.40
N GLU A 57 -8.33 -13.72 -3.55
CA GLU A 57 -9.08 -13.14 -2.42
C GLU A 57 -9.47 -14.20 -1.40
N GLU A 58 -10.00 -15.34 -1.84
CA GLU A 58 -10.36 -16.46 -0.99
C GLU A 58 -9.12 -17.05 -0.29
N TYR A 59 -8.00 -17.10 -1.00
CA TYR A 59 -6.72 -17.55 -0.46
C TYR A 59 -6.29 -16.66 0.72
N ILE A 60 -6.41 -15.35 0.57
CA ILE A 60 -6.05 -14.40 1.61
C ILE A 60 -6.94 -14.60 2.84
N ILE A 61 -8.23 -14.70 2.65
CA ILE A 61 -9.20 -14.91 3.74
C ILE A 61 -8.90 -16.23 4.49
N GLU A 62 -8.67 -17.31 3.75
CA GLU A 62 -8.38 -18.61 4.34
C GLU A 62 -7.06 -18.61 5.10
N SER A 63 -6.05 -17.89 4.58
CA SER A 63 -4.75 -17.76 5.24
C SER A 63 -4.90 -17.15 6.65
N PHE A 64 -5.66 -16.09 6.78
CA PHE A 64 -5.86 -15.43 8.07
C PHE A 64 -6.78 -16.23 8.99
N ARG A 65 -7.73 -16.97 8.44
CA ARG A 65 -8.54 -17.89 9.23
C ARG A 65 -7.64 -18.95 9.88
N TRP A 66 -6.74 -19.54 9.11
CA TRP A 66 -5.80 -20.54 9.62
C TRP A 66 -4.88 -19.97 10.69
N LEU A 67 -4.41 -18.73 10.52
CA LEU A 67 -3.49 -18.06 11.44
C LEU A 67 -4.19 -17.53 12.71
N GLY A 68 -5.51 -17.49 12.72
CA GLY A 68 -6.28 -16.95 13.85
C GLY A 68 -6.31 -15.43 13.91
N ILE A 69 -5.97 -14.76 12.82
CA ILE A 69 -6.03 -13.30 12.70
C ILE A 69 -7.42 -12.92 12.18
N LYS A 70 -8.18 -12.19 13.00
CA LYS A 70 -9.57 -11.81 12.69
C LYS A 70 -9.65 -10.35 12.27
N PHE A 71 -10.40 -10.11 11.19
CA PHE A 71 -10.75 -8.76 10.75
C PHE A 71 -12.07 -8.33 11.37
N ASP A 72 -12.19 -7.04 11.73
CA ASP A 72 -13.39 -6.48 12.34
C ASP A 72 -14.39 -6.02 11.30
N GLU A 73 -13.90 -5.56 10.14
CA GLU A 73 -14.75 -5.14 9.02
C GLU A 73 -13.98 -5.30 7.72
N GLY A 74 -14.69 -5.25 6.59
CA GLY A 74 -14.09 -5.34 5.28
C GLY A 74 -14.77 -6.34 4.37
N VAL A 75 -14.08 -6.75 3.32
CA VAL A 75 -14.57 -7.76 2.37
C VAL A 75 -14.88 -9.04 3.15
N SER A 76 -16.10 -9.55 3.01
CA SER A 76 -16.65 -10.72 3.71
C SER A 76 -16.90 -10.55 5.22
N PHE A 77 -16.59 -9.38 5.79
CA PHE A 77 -16.78 -9.12 7.22
C PHE A 77 -17.80 -8.02 7.50
N GLY A 78 -18.27 -7.31 6.45
CA GLY A 78 -19.23 -6.23 6.61
C GLY A 78 -18.62 -4.97 7.20
N GLY A 79 -19.47 -4.04 7.62
CA GLY A 79 -19.08 -2.78 8.23
C GLY A 79 -19.80 -1.58 7.63
N ASN A 80 -19.51 -0.39 8.16
CA ASN A 80 -20.22 0.84 7.83
C ASN A 80 -19.54 1.71 6.78
N TYR A 81 -18.39 1.31 6.27
CA TYR A 81 -17.55 2.13 5.38
C TYR A 81 -17.33 1.51 4.00
N GLY A 82 -18.16 0.52 3.64
CA GLY A 82 -18.08 -0.14 2.34
C GLY A 82 -18.49 0.76 1.16
N PRO A 83 -18.31 0.26 -0.07
CA PRO A 83 -17.71 -1.04 -0.40
C PRO A 83 -16.22 -1.12 -0.02
N TYR A 84 -15.69 -2.32 0.19
CA TYR A 84 -14.31 -2.53 0.60
C TYR A 84 -13.41 -3.05 -0.52
N ARG A 85 -13.96 -3.25 -1.73
CA ARG A 85 -13.17 -3.47 -2.95
C ARG A 85 -13.06 -2.16 -3.70
N GLN A 86 -11.86 -1.75 -4.05
CA GLN A 86 -11.66 -0.46 -4.71
C GLN A 86 -12.34 -0.40 -6.09
N SER A 87 -12.40 -1.51 -6.82
CA SER A 87 -13.11 -1.58 -8.10
C SER A 87 -14.61 -1.25 -8.01
N GLU A 88 -15.19 -1.34 -6.82
CA GLU A 88 -16.60 -1.02 -6.57
C GLU A 88 -16.80 0.42 -6.10
N ARG A 89 -15.75 1.24 -6.06
CA ARG A 89 -15.75 2.60 -5.51
C ARG A 89 -15.49 3.69 -6.58
N ARG A 90 -15.71 3.39 -7.85
CA ARG A 90 -15.40 4.31 -8.97
C ARG A 90 -16.03 5.70 -8.81
N ASP A 91 -17.30 5.76 -8.42
CA ASP A 91 -18.00 7.04 -8.27
C ASP A 91 -17.43 7.88 -7.14
N ILE A 92 -16.99 7.24 -6.07
CA ILE A 92 -16.33 7.91 -4.95
C ILE A 92 -15.04 8.57 -5.46
N TYR A 93 -14.20 7.83 -6.16
CA TYR A 93 -12.93 8.36 -6.65
C TYR A 93 -13.11 9.50 -7.65
N LYS A 94 -14.10 9.39 -8.55
CA LYS A 94 -14.42 10.46 -9.51
C LYS A 94 -14.75 11.79 -8.80
N LYS A 95 -15.48 11.71 -7.70
CA LYS A 95 -15.84 12.87 -6.88
C LYS A 95 -14.59 13.58 -6.36
N TYR A 96 -13.64 12.82 -5.83
CA TYR A 96 -12.44 13.40 -5.23
C TYR A 96 -11.41 13.83 -6.27
N VAL A 97 -11.33 13.15 -7.41
CA VAL A 97 -10.56 13.62 -8.57
C VAL A 97 -11.07 14.99 -9.03
N LYS A 98 -12.40 15.13 -9.16
CA LYS A 98 -13.02 16.39 -9.55
C LYS A 98 -12.68 17.50 -8.54
N GLN A 99 -12.71 17.21 -7.27
CA GLN A 99 -12.37 18.19 -6.24
C GLN A 99 -10.93 18.72 -6.43
N LEU A 100 -9.97 17.84 -6.70
CA LEU A 100 -8.58 18.26 -6.94
C LEU A 100 -8.44 19.07 -8.23
N LEU A 101 -9.13 18.69 -9.29
CA LEU A 101 -9.12 19.43 -10.56
C LEU A 101 -9.73 20.81 -10.40
N ASP A 102 -10.87 20.91 -9.74
CA ASP A 102 -11.58 22.18 -9.52
C ASP A 102 -10.75 23.13 -8.65
N ALA A 103 -9.98 22.60 -7.71
CA ALA A 103 -9.11 23.38 -6.83
C ALA A 103 -7.79 23.79 -7.50
N GLY A 104 -7.49 23.28 -8.69
CA GLY A 104 -6.22 23.50 -9.36
C GLY A 104 -5.05 22.74 -8.77
N SER A 105 -5.32 21.75 -7.92
CA SER A 105 -4.29 20.89 -7.31
C SER A 105 -3.87 19.74 -8.22
N ALA A 106 -4.63 19.48 -9.27
CA ALA A 106 -4.37 18.44 -10.26
C ALA A 106 -4.75 18.96 -11.64
N TYR A 107 -4.27 18.29 -12.67
CA TYR A 107 -4.53 18.66 -14.06
C TYR A 107 -4.63 17.41 -14.94
N ILE A 108 -5.24 17.60 -16.10
CA ILE A 108 -5.47 16.53 -17.09
C ILE A 108 -4.30 16.49 -18.06
N ALA A 109 -3.74 15.31 -18.31
CA ALA A 109 -2.61 15.10 -19.20
C ALA A 109 -2.96 14.08 -20.29
N PHE A 110 -2.65 14.43 -21.55
CA PHE A 110 -3.00 13.66 -22.74
C PHE A 110 -1.78 12.99 -23.39
N ASP A 111 -0.59 13.12 -22.84
CA ASP A 111 0.61 12.53 -23.42
C ASP A 111 0.44 11.02 -23.59
N THR A 112 0.70 10.53 -24.80
CA THR A 112 0.66 9.09 -25.07
C THR A 112 1.93 8.41 -24.55
N PRO A 113 1.91 7.06 -24.38
CA PRO A 113 3.15 6.34 -24.04
C PRO A 113 4.30 6.62 -24.99
N GLU A 114 4.01 6.77 -26.30
CA GLU A 114 5.01 7.07 -27.33
C GLU A 114 5.59 8.48 -27.12
N GLU A 115 4.74 9.47 -26.79
CA GLU A 115 5.21 10.83 -26.51
C GLU A 115 6.06 10.87 -25.24
N LEU A 116 5.71 10.11 -24.22
CA LEU A 116 6.49 10.00 -22.98
C LEU A 116 7.84 9.34 -23.23
N ASP A 117 7.88 8.27 -24.04
CA ASP A 117 9.11 7.59 -24.41
C ASP A 117 10.02 8.50 -25.22
N ALA A 118 9.47 9.31 -26.11
CA ALA A 118 10.23 10.30 -26.86
C ALA A 118 10.90 11.32 -25.93
N LYS A 119 10.20 11.78 -24.90
CA LYS A 119 10.76 12.69 -23.90
C LYS A 119 11.86 12.04 -23.06
N ARG A 120 11.70 10.76 -22.71
CA ARG A 120 12.74 10.02 -21.97
C ARG A 120 14.02 9.88 -22.81
N SER A 121 13.91 9.76 -24.13
CA SER A 121 15.04 9.72 -25.04
C SER A 121 15.71 11.09 -25.21
N GLU A 122 14.91 12.15 -25.15
CA GLU A 122 15.37 13.54 -25.33
C GLU A 122 16.03 14.11 -24.06
N ILE A 123 15.45 13.82 -22.89
CA ILE A 123 15.86 14.38 -21.60
C ILE A 123 16.38 13.27 -20.71
N GLN A 124 17.64 13.37 -20.29
CA GLN A 124 18.24 12.40 -19.36
C GLN A 124 17.52 12.47 -18.01
N ASN A 125 17.17 11.30 -17.46
CA ASN A 125 16.44 11.19 -16.19
C ASN A 125 15.12 11.97 -16.19
N PHE A 126 14.40 11.92 -17.31
CA PHE A 126 13.13 12.64 -17.45
C PHE A 126 12.14 12.23 -16.35
N GLN A 127 11.56 13.24 -15.72
CA GLN A 127 10.42 13.10 -14.82
C GLN A 127 9.35 14.11 -15.23
N TYR A 128 8.10 13.71 -15.14
CA TYR A 128 6.97 14.59 -15.36
C TYR A 128 6.75 15.40 -14.07
N ASP A 129 7.25 16.62 -14.03
CA ASP A 129 7.33 17.41 -12.79
C ASP A 129 7.16 18.92 -13.04
N ALA A 130 7.42 19.73 -12.02
CA ALA A 130 7.32 21.18 -12.09
C ALA A 130 8.19 21.79 -13.19
N HIS A 131 9.32 21.16 -13.54
CA HIS A 131 10.26 21.67 -14.53
C HIS A 131 9.90 21.29 -15.96
N THR A 132 9.17 20.19 -16.16
CA THR A 132 8.88 19.63 -17.48
C THR A 132 7.41 19.72 -17.88
N ARG A 133 6.49 19.90 -16.93
CA ARG A 133 5.05 19.86 -17.22
C ARG A 133 4.61 20.82 -18.31
N LEU A 134 5.22 21.99 -18.40
CA LEU A 134 4.87 23.00 -19.40
C LEU A 134 5.41 22.71 -20.81
N GLN A 135 6.21 21.66 -20.95
CA GLN A 135 6.67 21.14 -22.26
C GLN A 135 5.81 19.98 -22.74
N MET A 136 4.80 19.59 -21.97
CA MET A 136 4.01 18.40 -22.21
C MET A 136 2.59 18.78 -22.67
N ARG A 137 1.84 17.79 -23.14
CA ARG A 137 0.50 17.98 -23.68
C ARG A 137 -0.55 17.74 -22.60
N ASN A 138 -0.93 18.82 -21.92
CA ASN A 138 -1.83 18.75 -20.78
C ASN A 138 -2.71 20.00 -20.68
N SER A 139 -3.63 20.02 -19.72
CA SER A 139 -4.56 21.12 -19.52
C SER A 139 -3.91 22.44 -19.07
N LEU A 140 -2.62 22.42 -18.71
CA LEU A 140 -1.88 23.63 -18.40
C LEU A 140 -1.30 24.29 -19.67
N THR A 141 -1.09 23.50 -20.73
CA THR A 141 -0.48 23.95 -22.00
C THR A 141 -1.46 24.06 -23.15
N LEU A 142 -2.60 23.37 -23.09
CA LEU A 142 -3.64 23.40 -24.09
C LEU A 142 -4.72 24.42 -23.70
N SER A 143 -5.44 24.96 -24.68
CA SER A 143 -6.61 25.80 -24.42
C SER A 143 -7.74 24.96 -23.82
N LYS A 144 -8.62 25.60 -23.09
CA LYS A 144 -9.79 24.96 -22.48
C LYS A 144 -10.66 24.29 -23.56
N GLU A 145 -10.81 24.93 -24.72
CA GLU A 145 -11.59 24.43 -25.86
C GLU A 145 -10.95 23.15 -26.41
N GLU A 146 -9.62 23.10 -26.53
CA GLU A 146 -8.92 21.90 -26.98
C GLU A 146 -9.06 20.74 -25.99
N VAL A 147 -8.91 21.02 -24.69
CA VAL A 147 -9.09 20.02 -23.64
C VAL A 147 -10.50 19.43 -23.73
N ASN A 148 -11.53 20.28 -23.81
CA ASN A 148 -12.91 19.82 -23.88
C ASN A 148 -13.17 18.99 -25.14
N ARG A 149 -12.63 19.42 -26.29
CA ARG A 149 -12.75 18.68 -27.54
C ARG A 149 -12.11 17.30 -27.46
N LEU A 150 -10.90 17.20 -26.90
CA LEU A 150 -10.22 15.93 -26.75
C LEU A 150 -11.01 14.97 -25.86
N ILE A 151 -11.57 15.46 -24.78
CA ILE A 151 -12.40 14.64 -23.88
C ILE A 151 -13.68 14.19 -24.58
N GLU A 152 -14.37 15.09 -25.29
CA GLU A 152 -15.58 14.78 -26.03
C GLU A 152 -15.33 13.76 -27.15
N ASP A 153 -14.16 13.81 -27.80
CA ASP A 153 -13.77 12.88 -28.84
C ASP A 153 -13.28 11.53 -28.30
N GLY A 154 -13.30 11.34 -27.00
CA GLY A 154 -12.92 10.09 -26.35
C GLY A 154 -11.43 9.86 -26.18
N ALA A 155 -10.62 10.91 -26.26
CA ALA A 155 -9.17 10.79 -26.00
C ALA A 155 -8.91 10.28 -24.59
N GLN A 156 -8.00 9.34 -24.47
CA GLN A 156 -7.57 8.86 -23.16
C GLN A 156 -6.72 9.92 -22.48
N TYR A 157 -6.91 10.07 -21.18
CA TYR A 157 -6.14 10.98 -20.37
C TYR A 157 -5.87 10.39 -19.00
N VAL A 158 -4.92 10.99 -18.31
CA VAL A 158 -4.66 10.75 -16.91
C VAL A 158 -4.81 12.06 -16.14
N VAL A 159 -5.04 11.96 -14.84
CA VAL A 159 -5.01 13.12 -13.95
C VAL A 159 -3.72 13.05 -13.16
N ARG A 160 -2.94 14.12 -13.20
CA ARG A 160 -1.68 14.22 -12.46
C ARG A 160 -1.82 15.20 -11.31
N PHE A 161 -1.20 14.87 -10.20
CA PHE A 161 -1.09 15.78 -9.06
C PHE A 161 -0.07 16.88 -9.38
N MET A 162 -0.43 18.14 -9.16
CA MET A 162 0.47 19.26 -9.42
C MET A 162 1.33 19.53 -8.20
N ILE A 163 2.60 19.14 -8.26
CA ILE A 163 3.54 19.34 -7.16
C ILE A 163 4.14 20.73 -7.25
N GLU A 164 4.03 21.50 -6.18
CA GLU A 164 4.72 22.78 -6.06
C GLU A 164 6.12 22.55 -5.50
N PRO A 165 7.17 23.10 -6.14
CA PRO A 165 8.53 23.00 -5.62
C PRO A 165 8.71 23.88 -4.38
N GLY A 166 9.79 23.64 -3.63
CA GLY A 166 10.17 24.47 -2.50
C GLY A 166 9.45 24.20 -1.20
N ILE A 167 8.69 23.08 -1.11
CA ILE A 167 7.99 22.71 0.12
C ILE A 167 8.80 21.65 0.87
N ASP A 168 9.06 21.89 2.15
CA ASP A 168 9.60 20.87 3.05
C ASP A 168 8.45 19.98 3.53
N VAL A 169 8.46 18.72 3.14
CA VAL A 169 7.43 17.77 3.52
C VAL A 169 7.93 16.92 4.66
N HIS A 170 7.17 16.87 5.75
CA HIS A 170 7.49 16.09 6.94
C HIS A 170 6.55 14.89 7.02
N VAL A 171 7.14 13.70 7.18
CA VAL A 171 6.40 12.48 7.45
C VAL A 171 6.78 12.02 8.84
N ASN A 172 5.84 12.06 9.77
CA ASN A 172 6.05 11.56 11.12
C ASN A 172 5.83 10.06 11.11
N ASP A 173 6.91 9.31 11.23
CA ASP A 173 6.90 7.84 11.19
C ASP A 173 7.15 7.30 12.60
N LEU A 174 6.28 6.43 13.08
CA LEU A 174 6.36 5.86 14.42
C LEU A 174 7.59 4.98 14.63
N ILE A 175 8.19 4.50 13.54
CA ILE A 175 9.39 3.67 13.59
C ILE A 175 10.64 4.50 13.29
N ARG A 176 10.57 5.38 12.28
CA ARG A 176 11.74 6.05 11.69
C ARG A 176 11.89 7.50 12.13
N GLY A 177 10.94 8.00 12.90
CA GLY A 177 10.94 9.40 13.35
C GLY A 177 10.51 10.37 12.27
N ASP A 178 11.03 11.58 12.33
CA ASP A 178 10.68 12.66 11.38
C ASP A 178 11.48 12.50 10.09
N VAL A 179 10.81 12.04 9.04
CA VAL A 179 11.39 11.92 7.70
C VAL A 179 11.05 13.19 6.92
N ARG A 180 12.08 13.87 6.42
CA ARG A 180 11.93 15.13 5.67
C ARG A 180 12.36 14.96 4.23
N ILE A 181 11.55 15.49 3.31
CA ILE A 181 11.87 15.50 1.88
C ILE A 181 11.40 16.82 1.29
N LYS A 182 12.20 17.38 0.36
CA LYS A 182 11.77 18.56 -0.41
C LYS A 182 10.88 18.12 -1.56
N SER A 183 9.82 18.88 -1.80
CA SER A 183 8.89 18.60 -2.90
C SER A 183 9.55 18.69 -4.27
N ASP A 184 10.71 19.35 -4.37
CA ASP A 184 11.47 19.45 -5.63
C ASP A 184 11.84 18.09 -6.25
N VAL A 185 11.95 17.05 -5.43
CA VAL A 185 12.31 15.71 -5.92
C VAL A 185 11.10 14.82 -6.21
N ILE A 186 9.89 15.35 -6.03
CA ILE A 186 8.64 14.60 -6.24
C ILE A 186 8.09 14.96 -7.62
N ASP A 187 7.83 13.95 -8.43
CA ASP A 187 7.20 14.15 -9.74
C ASP A 187 5.67 14.25 -9.62
N ASP A 188 5.04 14.75 -10.69
CA ASP A 188 3.60 14.88 -10.78
C ASP A 188 2.97 13.51 -11.06
N LYS A 189 2.79 12.71 -10.02
CA LYS A 189 2.31 11.34 -10.12
C LYS A 189 0.91 11.28 -10.71
N VAL A 190 0.66 10.24 -11.49
CA VAL A 190 -0.67 9.92 -11.98
C VAL A 190 -1.55 9.50 -10.80
N LEU A 191 -2.70 10.14 -10.69
CA LEU A 191 -3.70 9.85 -9.66
C LEU A 191 -4.89 9.06 -10.20
N TYR A 192 -5.19 9.23 -11.49
CA TYR A 192 -6.41 8.68 -12.09
C TYR A 192 -6.22 8.45 -13.58
N LYS A 193 -6.81 7.38 -14.09
CA LYS A 193 -6.76 7.01 -15.51
C LYS A 193 -8.17 6.94 -16.10
N SER A 194 -8.42 7.65 -17.17
CA SER A 194 -9.72 7.64 -17.84
C SER A 194 -10.04 6.30 -18.50
N ALA A 195 -9.02 5.55 -18.91
CA ALA A 195 -9.17 4.31 -19.66
C ALA A 195 -10.03 3.27 -18.93
N ASP A 196 -9.83 3.11 -17.62
CA ASP A 196 -10.59 2.17 -16.78
C ASP A 196 -11.46 2.88 -15.74
N GLU A 197 -11.41 4.22 -15.72
CA GLU A 197 -12.12 5.05 -14.75
C GLU A 197 -11.77 4.70 -13.29
N LEU A 198 -10.51 4.36 -13.07
CA LEU A 198 -9.98 3.99 -11.76
C LEU A 198 -8.78 4.85 -11.36
N PRO A 199 -8.61 5.09 -10.06
CA PRO A 199 -7.44 5.78 -9.55
C PRO A 199 -6.23 4.85 -9.52
N THR A 200 -5.06 5.47 -9.40
CA THR A 200 -3.86 4.75 -9.00
C THR A 200 -3.87 4.52 -7.49
N TYR A 201 -2.93 3.70 -7.01
CA TYR A 201 -2.72 3.46 -5.59
C TYR A 201 -2.67 4.77 -4.78
N HIS A 202 -1.97 5.78 -5.31
CA HIS A 202 -1.75 7.03 -4.56
C HIS A 202 -3.05 7.73 -4.16
N LEU A 203 -3.97 7.89 -5.08
CA LEU A 203 -5.25 8.52 -4.77
C LEU A 203 -6.17 7.59 -4.00
N ALA A 204 -6.27 6.34 -4.45
CA ALA A 204 -7.20 5.38 -3.87
C ALA A 204 -6.95 5.16 -2.37
N ASN A 205 -5.69 4.96 -1.99
CA ASN A 205 -5.39 4.69 -0.58
C ASN A 205 -5.65 5.91 0.31
N ILE A 206 -5.37 7.13 -0.16
CA ILE A 206 -5.64 8.36 0.60
C ILE A 206 -7.14 8.55 0.82
N VAL A 207 -7.91 8.45 -0.24
CA VAL A 207 -9.37 8.62 -0.19
C VAL A 207 -9.99 7.57 0.73
N ASP A 208 -9.58 6.32 0.56
CA ASP A 208 -10.16 5.23 1.34
C ASP A 208 -9.74 5.29 2.81
N ASP A 209 -8.49 5.57 3.10
CA ASP A 209 -8.03 5.72 4.47
C ASP A 209 -8.75 6.87 5.18
N HIS A 210 -9.00 7.98 4.48
CA HIS A 210 -9.77 9.08 5.03
C HIS A 210 -11.23 8.70 5.28
N LEU A 211 -11.91 8.15 4.27
CA LEU A 211 -13.33 7.81 4.37
C LEU A 211 -13.60 6.65 5.33
N MET A 212 -12.66 5.74 5.49
CA MET A 212 -12.75 4.63 6.44
C MET A 212 -12.22 4.99 7.84
N GLU A 213 -11.87 6.26 8.04
CA GLU A 213 -11.42 6.80 9.32
C GLU A 213 -10.18 6.07 9.88
N ILE A 214 -9.26 5.71 9.02
CA ILE A 214 -8.01 5.06 9.42
C ILE A 214 -7.15 6.06 10.19
N THR A 215 -6.66 5.63 11.35
CA THR A 215 -5.86 6.48 12.24
C THR A 215 -4.36 6.22 12.13
N HIS A 216 -3.98 5.00 11.74
CA HIS A 216 -2.59 4.60 11.62
C HIS A 216 -2.42 3.76 10.36
N VAL A 217 -1.47 4.14 9.52
CA VAL A 217 -1.10 3.41 8.29
C VAL A 217 0.20 2.68 8.58
N ILE A 218 0.09 1.38 8.81
CA ILE A 218 1.22 0.48 9.07
C ILE A 218 1.39 -0.36 7.82
N ARG A 219 2.45 -0.10 7.06
CA ARG A 219 2.69 -0.71 5.76
C ARG A 219 4.18 -0.95 5.52
N GLY A 220 4.52 -1.68 4.45
CA GLY A 220 5.92 -1.96 4.12
C GLY A 220 6.70 -0.71 3.74
N GLU A 221 8.01 -0.74 3.98
CA GLU A 221 8.89 0.41 3.69
C GLU A 221 9.04 0.71 2.20
N GLU A 222 8.62 -0.18 1.30
CA GLU A 222 8.57 0.10 -0.13
C GLU A 222 7.70 1.31 -0.45
N TRP A 223 6.78 1.66 0.42
CA TRP A 223 5.89 2.82 0.26
C TRP A 223 6.43 4.10 0.91
N LEU A 224 7.54 4.02 1.63
CA LEU A 224 8.13 5.19 2.28
C LEU A 224 8.48 6.31 1.29
N PRO A 225 9.05 6.03 0.10
CA PRO A 225 9.31 7.08 -0.88
C PRO A 225 8.06 7.81 -1.38
N SER A 226 6.89 7.19 -1.30
CA SER A 226 5.60 7.78 -1.69
C SER A 226 4.93 8.55 -0.56
N ALA A 227 5.38 8.38 0.67
CA ALA A 227 4.75 9.02 1.83
C ALA A 227 4.71 10.54 1.75
N PRO A 228 5.76 11.25 1.27
CA PRO A 228 5.69 12.70 1.10
C PRO A 228 4.60 13.15 0.13
N LEU A 229 4.43 12.44 -0.98
CA LEU A 229 3.33 12.69 -1.92
C LEU A 229 1.98 12.51 -1.22
N HIS A 230 1.84 11.47 -0.42
CA HIS A 230 0.61 11.20 0.31
C HIS A 230 0.29 12.31 1.31
N VAL A 231 1.27 12.81 2.03
CA VAL A 231 1.10 13.96 2.94
C VAL A 231 0.60 15.19 2.16
N LEU A 232 1.18 15.47 1.00
CA LEU A 232 0.73 16.59 0.15
C LEU A 232 -0.70 16.39 -0.35
N LEU A 233 -1.12 15.17 -0.65
CA LEU A 233 -2.49 14.86 -1.03
C LEU A 233 -3.47 15.13 0.13
N TYR A 234 -3.16 14.68 1.34
CA TYR A 234 -3.96 14.99 2.52
C TYR A 234 -4.11 16.48 2.70
N ARG A 235 -3.02 17.22 2.54
CA ARG A 235 -3.01 18.68 2.64
C ARG A 235 -3.90 19.34 1.59
N SER A 236 -3.82 18.89 0.33
CA SER A 236 -4.63 19.42 -0.77
C SER A 236 -6.12 19.16 -0.59
N PHE A 237 -6.49 18.06 0.04
CA PHE A 237 -7.87 17.78 0.37
C PHE A 237 -8.38 18.53 1.62
N GLY A 238 -7.50 19.17 2.37
CA GLY A 238 -7.86 19.81 3.63
C GLY A 238 -8.04 18.81 4.78
N TRP A 239 -7.39 17.66 4.71
CA TRP A 239 -7.55 16.54 5.66
C TRP A 239 -6.36 16.39 6.62
N GLU A 240 -5.55 17.43 6.80
CA GLU A 240 -4.37 17.32 7.66
C GLU A 240 -4.72 17.00 9.12
N ASP A 241 -5.84 17.53 9.63
CA ASP A 241 -6.25 17.33 11.04
C ASP A 241 -6.59 15.86 11.34
N THR A 242 -6.99 15.11 10.33
CA THR A 242 -7.36 13.69 10.48
C THR A 242 -6.42 12.75 9.73
N MET A 243 -5.29 13.27 9.24
CA MET A 243 -4.29 12.45 8.56
C MET A 243 -3.78 11.36 9.49
N PRO A 244 -3.69 10.10 9.01
CA PRO A 244 -3.13 9.02 9.82
C PRO A 244 -1.68 9.27 10.21
N GLN A 245 -1.26 8.69 11.32
CA GLN A 245 0.15 8.50 11.61
C GLN A 245 0.68 7.33 10.76
N PHE A 246 1.96 7.41 10.38
CA PHE A 246 2.57 6.39 9.52
C PHE A 246 3.56 5.54 10.30
N ALA A 247 3.66 4.28 9.92
CA ALA A 247 4.71 3.37 10.38
C ALA A 247 5.12 2.52 9.18
N HIS A 248 6.37 2.67 8.74
CA HIS A 248 6.90 1.92 7.61
C HIS A 248 7.77 0.78 8.12
N LEU A 249 7.29 -0.44 7.90
CA LEU A 249 7.89 -1.67 8.39
C LEU A 249 9.13 -2.06 7.60
N PRO A 250 10.15 -2.64 8.26
CA PRO A 250 11.33 -3.11 7.56
C PRO A 250 10.99 -4.27 6.61
N LEU A 251 11.68 -4.32 5.47
CA LEU A 251 11.52 -5.42 4.51
C LEU A 251 12.01 -6.74 5.11
N LEU A 252 11.41 -7.84 4.66
CA LEU A 252 11.99 -9.16 4.86
C LEU A 252 13.08 -9.37 3.80
N LEU A 253 14.30 -9.58 4.26
CA LEU A 253 15.46 -9.74 3.40
C LEU A 253 15.79 -11.22 3.19
N LYS A 254 16.50 -11.50 2.10
CA LYS A 254 17.03 -12.83 1.82
C LYS A 254 17.87 -13.32 2.98
N PRO A 255 17.85 -14.64 3.29
CA PRO A 255 18.74 -15.21 4.33
C PRO A 255 20.20 -15.08 3.94
N GLU A 256 20.51 -15.10 2.64
CA GLU A 256 21.85 -14.98 2.08
C GLU A 256 21.85 -13.92 0.97
N GLY A 257 22.93 -13.13 0.93
CA GLY A 257 23.07 -12.07 -0.07
C GLY A 257 22.27 -10.82 0.26
N LYS A 258 22.02 -9.98 -0.75
CA LYS A 258 21.31 -8.71 -0.63
C LYS A 258 19.97 -8.76 -1.32
N GLY A 259 19.01 -8.03 -0.79
CA GLY A 259 17.73 -7.80 -1.41
C GLY A 259 16.56 -8.44 -0.68
N LYS A 260 15.38 -8.17 -1.22
CA LYS A 260 14.10 -8.60 -0.67
C LYS A 260 13.91 -10.11 -0.85
N LEU A 261 13.39 -10.77 0.21
CA LEU A 261 13.02 -12.18 0.16
C LEU A 261 11.99 -12.43 -0.96
N SER A 262 12.25 -13.44 -1.78
CA SER A 262 11.39 -13.82 -2.90
C SER A 262 11.06 -15.32 -2.88
N LYS A 263 10.07 -15.70 -3.69
CA LYS A 263 9.70 -17.11 -3.90
C LYS A 263 10.91 -17.94 -4.36
N ARG A 264 11.79 -17.36 -5.19
CA ARG A 264 13.01 -18.05 -5.69
C ARG A 264 13.91 -18.48 -4.54
N ASP A 265 14.02 -17.67 -3.50
CA ASP A 265 14.83 -18.00 -2.33
C ASP A 265 14.26 -19.21 -1.58
N GLY A 266 12.94 -19.27 -1.43
CA GLY A 266 12.25 -20.42 -0.85
C GLY A 266 12.44 -21.70 -1.67
N ASP A 267 12.28 -21.62 -2.99
CA ASP A 267 12.47 -22.75 -3.90
C ASP A 267 13.91 -23.26 -3.84
N ARG A 268 14.89 -22.35 -3.82
CA ARG A 268 16.31 -22.68 -3.77
C ARG A 268 16.72 -23.29 -2.44
N LEU A 269 16.20 -22.77 -1.33
CA LEU A 269 16.63 -23.15 0.03
C LEU A 269 15.67 -24.12 0.74
N GLY A 270 14.56 -24.47 0.09
CA GLY A 270 13.63 -25.49 0.57
C GLY A 270 12.69 -25.05 1.68
N PHE A 271 12.29 -23.77 1.72
CA PHE A 271 11.30 -23.29 2.67
C PHE A 271 10.14 -22.57 1.96
N PRO A 272 8.91 -22.60 2.53
CA PRO A 272 7.80 -21.86 1.96
C PRO A 272 7.95 -20.35 2.18
N VAL A 273 7.38 -19.56 1.26
CA VAL A 273 7.22 -18.11 1.43
C VAL A 273 5.74 -17.70 1.45
N PHE A 274 4.84 -18.69 1.47
CA PHE A 274 3.40 -18.51 1.51
C PHE A 274 2.80 -19.23 2.72
N PRO A 275 1.73 -18.68 3.32
CA PRO A 275 1.09 -19.36 4.46
C PRO A 275 0.42 -20.67 4.09
N LEU A 276 -0.21 -20.73 2.91
CA LEU A 276 -0.90 -21.91 2.41
C LEU A 276 -0.37 -22.29 1.04
N GLU A 277 -0.53 -23.57 0.68
CA GLU A 277 -0.26 -24.04 -0.68
C GLU A 277 -1.09 -23.22 -1.68
N TRP A 278 -0.47 -22.84 -2.79
CA TRP A 278 -1.10 -22.08 -3.85
C TRP A 278 -1.00 -22.80 -5.17
N HIS A 279 -2.16 -22.99 -5.83
CA HIS A 279 -2.26 -23.51 -7.19
C HIS A 279 -2.56 -22.34 -8.12
N ASP A 280 -1.55 -21.92 -8.88
CA ASP A 280 -1.71 -20.77 -9.77
C ASP A 280 -2.64 -21.14 -10.94
N PRO A 281 -3.79 -20.45 -11.11
CA PRO A 281 -4.74 -20.79 -12.16
C PRO A 281 -4.26 -20.45 -13.56
N LYS A 282 -3.25 -19.59 -13.70
CA LYS A 282 -2.70 -19.19 -15.00
C LYS A 282 -1.56 -20.08 -15.46
N SER A 283 -0.61 -20.38 -14.58
CA SER A 283 0.57 -21.19 -14.91
C SER A 283 0.43 -22.66 -14.58
N GLY A 284 -0.52 -23.02 -13.70
CA GLY A 284 -0.64 -24.37 -13.15
C GLY A 284 0.44 -24.72 -12.13
N GLU A 285 1.34 -23.80 -11.82
CA GLU A 285 2.40 -24.03 -10.85
C GLU A 285 1.84 -24.17 -9.43
N ILE A 286 2.40 -25.12 -8.67
CA ILE A 286 2.04 -25.35 -7.27
C ILE A 286 3.18 -24.84 -6.40
N SER A 287 2.85 -23.94 -5.47
CA SER A 287 3.80 -23.39 -4.50
C SER A 287 3.48 -23.92 -3.12
N SER A 288 4.51 -24.33 -2.37
CA SER A 288 4.33 -24.87 -1.03
C SER A 288 3.86 -23.80 -0.03
N GLY A 289 3.11 -24.24 0.97
CA GLY A 289 2.64 -23.41 2.07
C GLY A 289 3.06 -23.96 3.42
N TYR A 290 3.15 -23.08 4.41
CA TYR A 290 3.52 -23.48 5.77
C TYR A 290 2.53 -24.49 6.36
N ARG A 291 1.23 -24.29 6.15
CA ARG A 291 0.20 -25.20 6.64
C ARG A 291 0.39 -26.62 6.10
N GLU A 292 0.52 -26.77 4.80
CA GLU A 292 0.67 -28.06 4.12
C GLU A 292 2.03 -28.70 4.41
N SER A 293 3.02 -27.90 4.76
CA SER A 293 4.35 -28.39 5.18
C SER A 293 4.39 -28.83 6.65
N GLY A 294 3.26 -28.75 7.36
CA GLY A 294 3.14 -29.27 8.73
C GLY A 294 3.43 -28.27 9.84
N TYR A 295 3.59 -27.01 9.55
CA TYR A 295 3.80 -25.98 10.58
C TYR A 295 2.48 -25.66 11.30
N PHE A 296 2.57 -25.44 12.60
CA PHE A 296 1.43 -24.97 13.37
C PHE A 296 1.23 -23.46 13.17
N PRO A 297 -0.02 -22.97 13.13
CA PRO A 297 -0.26 -21.55 12.92
C PRO A 297 0.36 -20.68 14.01
N GLU A 298 0.36 -21.13 15.27
CA GLU A 298 0.95 -20.40 16.40
C GLU A 298 2.46 -20.21 16.20
N ALA A 299 3.14 -21.22 15.68
CA ALA A 299 4.58 -21.14 15.39
C ALA A 299 4.87 -20.14 14.28
N VAL A 300 4.06 -20.14 13.21
CA VAL A 300 4.21 -19.20 12.10
C VAL A 300 3.99 -17.76 12.57
N VAL A 301 2.94 -17.52 13.34
CA VAL A 301 2.64 -16.19 13.90
C VAL A 301 3.78 -15.70 14.78
N ASN A 302 4.26 -16.54 15.70
CA ASN A 302 5.36 -16.17 16.59
C ASN A 302 6.64 -15.83 15.83
N PHE A 303 6.97 -16.67 14.87
CA PHE A 303 8.14 -16.48 14.01
C PHE A 303 8.07 -15.16 13.23
N LEU A 304 6.92 -14.90 12.58
CA LEU A 304 6.73 -13.68 11.79
C LEU A 304 6.76 -12.41 12.66
N ALA A 305 6.21 -12.48 13.87
CA ALA A 305 6.19 -11.34 14.78
C ALA A 305 7.62 -10.88 15.14
N LEU A 306 8.56 -11.81 15.28
CA LEU A 306 9.94 -11.51 15.67
C LEU A 306 10.83 -11.13 14.47
N LEU A 307 10.29 -11.12 13.26
CA LEU A 307 11.01 -10.66 12.09
C LEU A 307 10.91 -9.14 11.96
N GLY A 308 11.89 -8.44 12.51
CA GLY A 308 11.95 -6.98 12.45
C GLY A 308 11.30 -6.28 13.62
N TRP A 309 10.96 -7.01 14.67
CA TRP A 309 10.45 -6.47 15.93
C TRP A 309 11.14 -7.15 17.10
N ASN A 310 11.43 -6.39 18.14
CA ASN A 310 12.09 -6.87 19.35
C ASN A 310 11.19 -6.56 20.55
N PRO A 311 10.82 -7.56 21.38
CA PRO A 311 9.96 -7.33 22.55
C PRO A 311 10.65 -6.53 23.68
N GLY A 312 11.97 -6.36 23.62
CA GLY A 312 12.72 -5.71 24.69
C GLY A 312 13.04 -6.64 25.85
N THR A 313 12.76 -7.93 25.70
CA THR A 313 13.04 -8.98 26.67
C THR A 313 13.71 -10.15 25.94
N GLU A 314 14.12 -11.17 26.68
CA GLU A 314 14.72 -12.38 26.11
C GLU A 314 13.67 -13.44 25.73
N GLN A 315 12.38 -13.17 25.95
CA GLN A 315 11.31 -14.09 25.61
C GLN A 315 11.25 -14.30 24.09
N GLU A 316 11.21 -15.57 23.66
CA GLU A 316 11.16 -15.95 22.25
C GLU A 316 9.85 -16.64 21.87
N MET A 317 9.10 -17.14 22.84
CA MET A 317 7.84 -17.85 22.61
C MET A 317 6.68 -17.04 23.15
N PHE A 318 5.76 -16.68 22.26
CA PHE A 318 4.58 -15.89 22.58
C PHE A 318 3.34 -16.57 22.01
N SER A 319 2.27 -16.60 22.78
CA SER A 319 0.92 -16.80 22.23
C SER A 319 0.49 -15.51 21.50
N LEU A 320 -0.57 -15.59 20.73
CA LEU A 320 -1.10 -14.40 20.05
C LEU A 320 -1.53 -13.34 21.06
N ASP A 321 -2.15 -13.73 22.16
CA ASP A 321 -2.56 -12.80 23.23
C ASP A 321 -1.33 -12.16 23.92
N GLU A 322 -0.30 -12.93 24.14
CA GLU A 322 0.97 -12.39 24.69
C GLU A 322 1.62 -11.40 23.73
N LEU A 323 1.56 -11.68 22.42
CA LEU A 323 2.06 -10.74 21.41
C LEU A 323 1.27 -9.44 21.42
N VAL A 324 -0.06 -9.50 21.54
CA VAL A 324 -0.90 -8.31 21.64
C VAL A 324 -0.44 -7.43 22.82
N ASP A 325 -0.21 -8.03 23.97
CA ASP A 325 0.19 -7.30 25.18
C ASP A 325 1.61 -6.71 25.07
N ALA A 326 2.51 -7.45 24.43
CA ALA A 326 3.93 -7.06 24.34
C ALA A 326 4.22 -6.09 23.19
N PHE A 327 3.37 -6.02 22.18
CA PHE A 327 3.66 -5.29 20.93
C PHE A 327 3.82 -3.80 21.17
N ASP A 328 4.97 -3.27 20.71
CA ASP A 328 5.28 -1.85 20.69
C ASP A 328 5.83 -1.52 19.31
N ILE A 329 5.07 -0.78 18.52
CA ILE A 329 5.42 -0.44 17.12
C ILE A 329 6.77 0.29 17.06
N SER A 330 7.14 1.06 18.08
CA SER A 330 8.41 1.78 18.12
C SER A 330 9.64 0.88 18.25
N ARG A 331 9.43 -0.39 18.61
CA ARG A 331 10.52 -1.38 18.70
C ARG A 331 10.75 -2.13 17.40
N CYS A 332 10.04 -1.78 16.33
CA CYS A 332 10.34 -2.30 15.00
C CYS A 332 11.71 -1.78 14.54
N SER A 333 12.46 -2.65 13.86
CA SER A 333 13.76 -2.29 13.30
C SER A 333 13.59 -1.28 12.15
N LYS A 334 14.53 -0.35 12.04
CA LYS A 334 14.63 0.56 10.88
C LYS A 334 15.30 -0.13 9.70
N ALA A 335 16.17 -1.10 9.95
CA ALA A 335 16.84 -1.87 8.92
C ALA A 335 16.01 -3.11 8.57
N GLY A 336 16.18 -3.61 7.34
CA GLY A 336 15.54 -4.84 6.91
C GLY A 336 15.89 -6.03 7.81
N ALA A 337 14.95 -6.97 7.94
CA ALA A 337 15.10 -8.16 8.76
C ALA A 337 15.46 -9.37 7.88
N LYS A 338 16.59 -10.02 8.16
CA LYS A 338 16.96 -11.24 7.46
C LYS A 338 16.04 -12.39 7.86
N PHE A 339 15.55 -13.08 6.87
CA PHE A 339 14.68 -14.25 7.06
C PHE A 339 15.54 -15.44 7.47
N ASP A 340 15.47 -15.85 8.74
CA ASP A 340 16.15 -17.03 9.25
C ASP A 340 15.19 -18.21 9.27
N TYR A 341 15.15 -18.96 8.16
CA TYR A 341 14.24 -20.09 7.98
C TYR A 341 14.57 -21.29 8.89
N GLN A 342 15.75 -21.31 9.50
CA GLN A 342 16.15 -22.38 10.44
C GLN A 342 15.52 -22.18 11.81
N LYS A 343 15.07 -20.96 12.14
CA LYS A 343 14.35 -20.66 13.38
C LYS A 343 12.85 -21.00 13.34
N GLY A 344 12.32 -21.20 12.18
CA GLY A 344 10.89 -21.46 11.95
C GLY A 344 10.47 -22.94 12.21
#